data_112304a64160ca8e3f64bf6ee8496ed8
#
_entry.id   112304a64160ca8e3f64bf6ee8496ed8
#
_cell.length_a   1.000
_cell.length_b   1.000
_cell.length_c   1.000
_cell.angle_alpha   90.00
_cell.angle_beta   90.00
_cell.angle_gamma   90.00
#
_symmetry.space_group_name_H-M   'P 1'
#
loop_
_entity.id
_entity.type
_entity.pdbx_description
1 polymer ?
#
loop_
_entity_poly.entity_id
_entity_poly.type
_entity_poly.pdbx_seq_one_letter_code
_entity_poly.pdbx_strand_id
1 'polypeptide(L)'
;VHTVLQAETEIKKGAPTIVNYCDFTCYWNWNDFKKFVRSENCDGAIPSYSGFHPHSLGNNYYAYIKENKRKILDIREKKSFTSNRIEEYASTGTYYFSDSNSMIHAFKEQKRSNQITNGEYYVSLSYKNLISKKQKIMIYPIKYFMQWGTPEDLHEYTYWSRIFSSLVKKRKRIK
;
A
#
# COMPACT_ATOMS: atom_id res chain seq x y z
N VAL A 1 10.47 3.12 7.00
CA VAL A 1 11.84 2.91 6.49
C VAL A 1 12.83 2.79 7.64
N HIS A 2 12.93 3.78 8.50
CA HIS A 2 13.90 3.79 9.61
C HIS A 2 13.78 2.55 10.50
N THR A 3 12.60 2.24 10.99
CA THR A 3 12.30 1.05 11.80
C THR A 3 12.73 -0.25 11.15
N VAL A 4 12.47 -0.41 9.84
CA VAL A 4 12.87 -1.63 9.10
C VAL A 4 14.39 -1.74 9.00
N LEU A 5 15.10 -0.63 8.80
CA LEU A 5 16.56 -0.64 8.76
C LEU A 5 17.20 -0.96 10.12
N GLN A 6 16.54 -0.64 11.24
CA GLN A 6 17.00 -1.07 12.57
C GLN A 6 16.93 -2.59 12.78
N ALA A 7 15.99 -3.26 12.09
CA ALA A 7 15.82 -4.70 12.12
C ALA A 7 16.53 -5.41 10.93
N GLU A 8 17.47 -4.74 10.24
CA GLU A 8 18.11 -5.29 9.03
C GLU A 8 18.77 -6.66 9.27
N THR A 9 19.35 -6.88 10.44
CA THR A 9 20.02 -8.12 10.81
C THR A 9 19.07 -9.31 10.92
N GLU A 10 17.80 -9.05 11.25
CA GLU A 10 16.75 -10.06 11.40
C GLU A 10 16.09 -10.44 10.08
N ILE A 11 16.33 -9.64 9.03
CA ILE A 11 15.72 -9.87 7.72
C ILE A 11 16.53 -10.91 6.95
N LYS A 12 15.87 -11.99 6.55
CA LYS A 12 16.50 -13.04 5.74
C LYS A 12 16.97 -12.46 4.40
N LYS A 13 18.28 -12.48 4.16
CA LYS A 13 18.91 -11.96 2.93
C LYS A 13 18.40 -12.69 1.68
N GLY A 14 18.14 -11.93 0.63
CA GLY A 14 17.70 -12.46 -0.67
C GLY A 14 16.27 -13.03 -0.68
N ALA A 15 15.52 -12.91 0.43
CA ALA A 15 14.17 -13.44 0.51
C ALA A 15 13.11 -12.44 0.03
N PRO A 16 12.03 -12.92 -0.59
CA PRO A 16 10.84 -12.09 -0.81
C PRO A 16 10.31 -11.54 0.51
N THR A 17 10.06 -10.24 0.55
CA THR A 17 9.73 -9.53 1.79
C THR A 17 8.53 -8.63 1.59
N ILE A 18 7.67 -8.56 2.59
CA ILE A 18 6.56 -7.59 2.65
C ILE A 18 6.78 -6.65 3.83
N VAL A 19 6.68 -5.37 3.55
CA VAL A 19 6.52 -4.32 4.57
C VAL A 19 5.06 -3.91 4.59
N ASN A 20 4.44 -3.99 5.75
CA ASN A 20 3.01 -3.69 5.93
C ASN A 20 2.82 -2.71 7.07
N TYR A 21 2.00 -1.67 6.85
CA TYR A 21 1.54 -0.81 7.93
C TYR A 21 0.47 -1.55 8.75
N CYS A 22 0.18 -1.10 9.95
CA CYS A 22 -0.68 -1.80 10.89
C CYS A 22 -2.05 -1.15 11.12
N ASP A 23 -2.33 -0.04 10.46
CA ASP A 23 -3.47 0.84 10.71
C ASP A 23 -4.54 0.81 9.60
N PHE A 24 -4.65 -0.31 8.92
CA PHE A 24 -5.66 -0.55 7.88
C PHE A 24 -6.01 -2.03 7.77
N THR A 25 -7.07 -2.31 7.02
CA THR A 25 -7.35 -3.65 6.50
C THR A 25 -7.79 -3.58 5.04
N CYS A 26 -7.55 -4.65 4.32
CA CYS A 26 -8.07 -4.81 2.97
C CYS A 26 -8.52 -6.25 2.74
N TYR A 27 -9.47 -6.41 1.83
CA TYR A 27 -9.93 -7.74 1.44
C TYR A 27 -9.20 -8.19 0.19
N TRP A 28 -8.31 -9.15 0.34
CA TRP A 28 -7.52 -9.72 -0.76
C TRP A 28 -7.28 -11.22 -0.57
N ASN A 29 -7.02 -11.91 -1.67
CA ASN A 29 -6.67 -13.33 -1.64
C ASN A 29 -5.14 -13.47 -1.65
N TRP A 30 -4.59 -13.95 -0.54
CA TRP A 30 -3.14 -14.15 -0.40
C TRP A 30 -2.56 -15.13 -1.42
N ASN A 31 -3.28 -16.20 -1.77
CA ASN A 31 -2.81 -17.15 -2.76
C ASN A 31 -2.80 -16.55 -4.18
N ASP A 32 -3.79 -15.73 -4.51
CA ASP A 32 -3.84 -15.04 -5.79
C ASP A 32 -2.74 -14.00 -5.89
N PHE A 33 -2.45 -13.28 -4.80
CA PHE A 33 -1.32 -12.37 -4.76
C PHE A 33 0.02 -13.09 -5.00
N LYS A 34 0.24 -14.23 -4.33
CA LYS A 34 1.45 -15.05 -4.56
C LYS A 34 1.57 -15.55 -6.00
N LYS A 35 0.46 -15.96 -6.62
CA LYS A 35 0.43 -16.34 -8.04
C LYS A 35 0.74 -15.13 -8.92
N PHE A 36 0.12 -13.99 -8.64
CA PHE A 36 0.32 -12.75 -9.38
C PHE A 36 1.80 -12.33 -9.41
N VAL A 37 2.46 -12.21 -8.26
CA VAL A 37 3.86 -11.77 -8.22
C VAL A 37 4.81 -12.74 -8.93
N ARG A 38 4.49 -14.04 -8.93
CA ARG A 38 5.25 -15.06 -9.67
C ARG A 38 5.00 -14.98 -11.17
N SER A 39 3.74 -14.91 -11.61
CA SER A 39 3.38 -14.87 -13.03
C SER A 39 3.85 -13.58 -13.71
N GLU A 40 3.79 -12.45 -13.00
CA GLU A 40 4.30 -11.18 -13.48
C GLU A 40 5.84 -11.11 -13.46
N ASN A 41 6.50 -12.00 -12.72
CA ASN A 41 7.95 -11.96 -12.50
C ASN A 41 8.40 -10.52 -12.17
N CYS A 42 7.74 -9.91 -11.20
CA CYS A 42 7.98 -8.53 -10.83
C CYS A 42 8.98 -8.41 -9.67
N ASP A 43 9.78 -7.33 -9.70
CA ASP A 43 10.75 -7.02 -8.65
C ASP A 43 10.07 -6.44 -7.40
N GLY A 44 8.89 -5.85 -7.57
CA GLY A 44 8.06 -5.35 -6.50
C GLY A 44 6.59 -5.27 -6.88
N ALA A 45 5.72 -5.25 -5.88
CA ALA A 45 4.29 -5.05 -6.08
C ALA A 45 3.68 -4.24 -4.95
N ILE A 46 2.72 -3.38 -5.31
CA ILE A 46 1.99 -2.55 -4.36
C ILE A 46 0.51 -2.90 -4.47
N PRO A 47 -0.08 -3.58 -3.47
CA PRO A 47 -1.52 -3.65 -3.34
C PRO A 47 -2.12 -2.24 -3.29
N SER A 48 -3.00 -1.95 -4.24
CA SER A 48 -3.50 -0.58 -4.43
C SER A 48 -4.97 -0.60 -4.79
N TYR A 49 -5.67 0.43 -4.36
CA TYR A 49 -7.09 0.63 -4.64
C TYR A 49 -7.29 1.89 -5.48
N SER A 50 -8.41 1.96 -6.19
CA SER A 50 -8.91 3.14 -6.88
C SER A 50 -10.42 3.21 -6.74
N GLY A 51 -11.02 4.31 -7.15
CA GLY A 51 -12.45 4.55 -7.01
C GLY A 51 -12.79 5.19 -5.67
N PHE A 52 -14.09 5.39 -5.46
CA PHE A 52 -14.57 6.05 -4.26
C PHE A 52 -14.37 5.20 -3.00
N HIS A 53 -13.75 5.81 -2.01
CA HIS A 53 -13.68 5.33 -0.63
C HIS A 53 -14.03 6.51 0.30
N PRO A 54 -14.72 6.33 1.43
CA PRO A 54 -15.13 7.44 2.30
C PRO A 54 -13.98 8.39 2.67
N HIS A 55 -12.82 7.86 3.02
CA HIS A 55 -11.64 8.66 3.33
C HIS A 55 -11.09 9.47 2.15
N SER A 56 -11.47 9.16 0.89
CA SER A 56 -11.04 9.94 -0.27
C SER A 56 -11.68 11.33 -0.35
N LEU A 57 -12.69 11.60 0.46
CA LEU A 57 -13.29 12.93 0.60
C LEU A 57 -12.42 13.87 1.47
N GLY A 58 -11.56 13.32 2.33
CA GLY A 58 -10.67 14.07 3.20
C GLY A 58 -9.36 14.49 2.52
N ASN A 59 -8.31 14.60 3.32
CA ASN A 59 -6.96 14.98 2.86
C ASN A 59 -6.25 13.87 2.08
N ASN A 60 -5.14 14.22 1.42
CA ASN A 60 -4.27 13.28 0.72
C ASN A 60 -3.32 12.61 1.72
N TYR A 61 -3.71 11.45 2.25
CA TYR A 61 -2.88 10.71 3.23
C TYR A 61 -2.08 9.56 2.62
N TYR A 62 -2.28 9.26 1.32
CA TYR A 62 -1.77 8.06 0.66
C TYR A 62 -0.70 8.36 -0.36
N ALA A 63 0.03 7.32 -0.75
CA ALA A 63 0.89 7.34 -1.92
C ALA A 63 0.06 7.07 -3.17
N TYR A 64 0.03 8.04 -4.09
CA TYR A 64 -0.63 7.93 -5.40
C TYR A 64 0.34 7.40 -6.44
N ILE A 65 -0.18 6.63 -7.39
CA ILE A 65 0.60 5.85 -8.34
C ILE A 65 0.25 6.28 -9.76
N LYS A 66 1.28 6.68 -10.53
CA LYS A 66 1.19 6.80 -11.98
C LYS A 66 1.55 5.47 -12.62
N GLU A 67 0.67 4.92 -13.45
CA GLU A 67 0.84 3.60 -14.02
C GLU A 67 0.59 3.58 -15.54
N ASN A 68 1.00 2.47 -16.18
CA ASN A 68 0.56 2.07 -17.50
C ASN A 68 0.37 0.55 -17.52
N LYS A 69 -0.86 0.08 -17.76
CA LYS A 69 -1.24 -1.34 -17.74
C LYS A 69 -0.78 -2.03 -16.44
N ARG A 70 -1.02 -1.38 -15.30
CA ARG A 70 -0.62 -1.79 -13.94
C ARG A 70 0.87 -1.81 -13.66
N LYS A 71 1.74 -1.47 -14.63
CA LYS A 71 3.16 -1.23 -14.36
C LYS A 71 3.31 0.16 -13.77
N ILE A 72 3.94 0.25 -12.61
CA ILE A 72 4.16 1.52 -11.93
C ILE A 72 5.27 2.28 -12.64
N LEU A 73 4.98 3.53 -13.00
CA LEU A 73 5.90 4.45 -13.67
C LEU A 73 6.46 5.50 -12.70
N ASP A 74 5.65 5.95 -11.75
CA ASP A 74 6.04 6.89 -10.71
C ASP A 74 5.11 6.76 -9.50
N ILE A 75 5.57 7.21 -8.34
CA ILE A 75 4.81 7.22 -7.09
C ILE A 75 5.05 8.54 -6.35
N ARG A 76 3.99 9.12 -5.79
CA ARG A 76 4.04 10.35 -5.01
C ARG A 76 3.37 10.16 -3.67
N GLU A 77 4.09 10.43 -2.61
CA GLU A 77 3.52 10.41 -1.26
C GLU A 77 2.70 11.66 -1.01
N LYS A 78 1.46 11.48 -0.54
CA LYS A 78 0.51 12.54 -0.16
C LYS A 78 0.21 13.58 -1.25
N LYS A 79 0.42 13.23 -2.53
CA LYS A 79 0.19 14.12 -3.67
C LYS A 79 -0.28 13.33 -4.89
N SER A 80 -1.48 13.61 -5.36
CA SER A 80 -2.04 13.04 -6.60
C SER A 80 -1.29 13.55 -7.85
N PHE A 81 -1.42 12.81 -8.94
CA PHE A 81 -0.88 13.20 -10.26
C PHE A 81 -1.86 14.08 -11.03
N THR A 82 -3.16 13.90 -10.79
CA THR A 82 -4.25 14.59 -11.48
C THR A 82 -5.15 15.34 -10.50
N SER A 83 -6.09 16.11 -11.01
CA SER A 83 -7.15 16.75 -10.19
C SER A 83 -8.21 15.75 -9.73
N ASN A 84 -8.35 14.61 -10.41
CA ASN A 84 -9.30 13.55 -10.06
C ASN A 84 -8.58 12.37 -9.39
N ARG A 85 -8.15 12.58 -8.16
CA ARG A 85 -7.41 11.58 -7.38
C ARG A 85 -8.17 10.27 -7.10
N ILE A 86 -9.51 10.29 -7.19
CA ILE A 86 -10.33 9.10 -6.95
C ILE A 86 -10.10 8.04 -8.02
N GLU A 87 -9.78 8.44 -9.24
CA GLU A 87 -9.49 7.53 -10.35
C GLU A 87 -8.05 7.02 -10.35
N GLU A 88 -7.16 7.64 -9.56
CA GLU A 88 -5.79 7.17 -9.43
C GLU A 88 -5.70 5.97 -8.49
N TYR A 89 -4.75 5.08 -8.77
CA TYR A 89 -4.40 4.07 -7.78
C TYR A 89 -3.69 4.70 -6.60
N ALA A 90 -4.13 4.33 -5.40
CA ALA A 90 -3.48 4.69 -4.14
C ALA A 90 -3.01 3.43 -3.41
N SER A 91 -1.84 3.49 -2.80
CA SER A 91 -1.27 2.39 -2.02
C SER A 91 -2.12 2.08 -0.80
N THR A 92 -2.29 0.81 -0.47
CA THR A 92 -2.92 0.37 0.78
C THR A 92 -2.00 0.49 2.01
N GLY A 93 -0.70 0.72 1.81
CA GLY A 93 0.30 0.62 2.89
C GLY A 93 0.98 -0.75 2.98
N THR A 94 0.74 -1.63 2.00
CA THR A 94 1.43 -2.91 1.83
C THR A 94 2.40 -2.82 0.66
N TYR A 95 3.63 -3.29 0.87
CA TYR A 95 4.72 -3.15 -0.08
C TYR A 95 5.48 -4.47 -0.20
N TYR A 96 5.42 -5.11 -1.37
CA TYR A 96 6.14 -6.34 -1.68
C TYR A 96 7.43 -6.04 -2.43
N PHE A 97 8.52 -6.68 -1.99
CA PHE A 97 9.82 -6.70 -2.65
C PHE A 97 10.20 -8.16 -2.93
N SER A 98 10.60 -8.47 -4.14
CA SER A 98 11.02 -9.83 -4.52
C SER A 98 12.33 -10.24 -3.87
N ASP A 99 13.14 -9.27 -3.45
CA ASP A 99 14.45 -9.45 -2.83
C ASP A 99 14.68 -8.43 -1.70
N SER A 100 14.91 -8.93 -0.50
CA SER A 100 15.19 -8.10 0.67
C SER A 100 16.49 -7.27 0.54
N ASN A 101 17.49 -7.73 -0.21
CA ASN A 101 18.72 -6.96 -0.43
C ASN A 101 18.40 -5.71 -1.25
N SER A 102 17.58 -5.85 -2.31
CA SER A 102 17.10 -4.72 -3.12
C SER A 102 16.28 -3.74 -2.29
N MET A 103 15.41 -4.24 -1.41
CA MET A 103 14.64 -3.44 -0.47
C MET A 103 15.55 -2.60 0.45
N ILE A 104 16.47 -3.26 1.14
CA ILE A 104 17.39 -2.59 2.07
C ILE A 104 18.24 -1.56 1.34
N HIS A 105 18.72 -1.89 0.13
CA HIS A 105 19.49 -0.94 -0.69
C HIS A 105 18.63 0.29 -1.05
N ALA A 106 17.38 0.08 -1.48
CA ALA A 106 16.47 1.18 -1.81
C ALA A 106 16.17 2.08 -0.60
N PHE A 107 16.03 1.51 0.59
CA PHE A 107 15.83 2.26 1.84
C PHE A 107 17.07 3.07 2.25
N LYS A 108 18.26 2.49 2.13
CA LYS A 108 19.52 3.19 2.40
C LYS A 108 19.73 4.34 1.41
N GLU A 109 19.44 4.10 0.14
CA GLU A 109 19.52 5.12 -0.91
C GLU A 109 18.53 6.27 -0.67
N GLN A 110 17.28 5.96 -0.29
CA GLN A 110 16.28 6.94 0.07
C GLN A 110 16.77 7.84 1.23
N LYS A 111 17.39 7.25 2.26
CA LYS A 111 17.96 8.03 3.38
C LYS A 111 19.14 8.89 2.91
N ARG A 112 20.04 8.32 2.11
CA ARG A 112 21.22 9.05 1.59
C ARG A 112 20.82 10.26 0.74
N SER A 113 19.79 10.12 -0.10
CA SER A 113 19.28 11.19 -0.97
C SER A 113 18.23 12.08 -0.31
N ASN A 114 17.96 11.86 0.98
CA ASN A 114 16.98 12.60 1.78
C ASN A 114 15.58 12.71 1.12
N GLN A 115 15.10 11.59 0.52
CA GLN A 115 13.77 11.54 -0.09
C GLN A 115 12.71 11.40 1.01
N ILE A 116 12.20 12.52 1.48
CA ILE A 116 11.21 12.62 2.55
C ILE A 116 9.94 13.35 2.07
N THR A 117 8.85 13.13 2.79
CA THR A 117 7.61 13.93 2.68
C THR A 117 7.17 14.28 4.09
N ASN A 118 6.90 15.58 4.36
CA ASN A 118 6.50 16.05 5.68
C ASN A 118 7.46 15.61 6.82
N GLY A 119 8.77 15.54 6.55
CA GLY A 119 9.78 15.14 7.52
C GLY A 119 9.93 13.63 7.73
N GLU A 120 9.20 12.79 6.99
CA GLU A 120 9.19 11.34 7.18
C GLU A 120 9.67 10.56 5.96
N TYR A 121 10.29 9.41 6.23
CA TYR A 121 10.70 8.44 5.21
C TYR A 121 9.60 7.39 5.00
N TYR A 122 8.78 7.57 3.96
CA TYR A 122 7.73 6.62 3.58
C TYR A 122 8.29 5.48 2.74
N VAL A 123 7.79 4.26 2.97
CA VAL A 123 8.20 3.07 2.18
C VAL A 123 7.87 3.25 0.69
N SER A 124 6.76 3.89 0.36
CA SER A 124 6.35 4.23 -1.00
C SER A 124 7.46 4.91 -1.81
N LEU A 125 8.15 5.88 -1.20
CA LEU A 125 9.19 6.66 -1.88
C LEU A 125 10.42 5.83 -2.25
N SER A 126 10.71 4.74 -1.53
CA SER A 126 11.82 3.84 -1.87
C SER A 126 11.64 3.18 -3.24
N TYR A 127 10.40 3.03 -3.69
CA TYR A 127 10.10 2.48 -5.02
C TYR A 127 10.56 3.38 -6.17
N LYS A 128 10.73 4.69 -5.95
CA LYS A 128 11.36 5.57 -6.95
C LYS A 128 12.77 5.09 -7.30
N ASN A 129 13.52 4.61 -6.31
CA ASN A 129 14.87 4.09 -6.53
C ASN A 129 14.85 2.77 -7.31
N LEU A 130 13.83 1.93 -7.10
CA LEU A 130 13.66 0.69 -7.87
C LEU A 130 13.24 0.99 -9.32
N ILE A 131 12.30 1.91 -9.49
CA ILE A 131 11.82 2.35 -10.81
C ILE A 131 12.96 2.99 -11.63
N SER A 132 13.78 3.84 -11.02
CA SER A 132 14.93 4.47 -11.69
C SER A 132 15.97 3.45 -12.19
N LYS A 133 16.07 2.29 -11.51
CA LYS A 133 16.88 1.15 -11.91
C LYS A 133 16.18 0.22 -12.91
N LYS A 134 15.04 0.67 -13.48
CA LYS A 134 14.25 -0.09 -14.46
C LYS A 134 13.67 -1.40 -13.93
N GLN A 135 13.58 -1.57 -12.61
CA GLN A 135 12.94 -2.73 -12.01
C GLN A 135 11.43 -2.73 -12.33
N LYS A 136 10.87 -3.92 -12.50
CA LYS A 136 9.46 -4.12 -12.82
C LYS A 136 8.62 -4.05 -11.55
N ILE A 137 7.94 -2.94 -11.34
CA ILE A 137 7.04 -2.75 -10.20
C ILE A 137 5.59 -2.76 -10.69
N MET A 138 4.74 -3.56 -10.05
CA MET A 138 3.36 -3.79 -10.49
C MET A 138 2.35 -3.36 -9.43
N ILE A 139 1.17 -2.93 -9.88
CA ILE A 139 -0.02 -2.77 -9.03
C ILE A 139 -0.73 -4.12 -8.91
N TYR A 140 -1.04 -4.52 -7.67
CA TYR A 140 -2.02 -5.57 -7.39
C TYR A 140 -3.33 -4.90 -6.97
N PRO A 141 -4.41 -4.95 -7.78
CA PRO A 141 -5.64 -4.24 -7.47
C PRO A 141 -6.35 -4.81 -6.26
N ILE A 142 -6.74 -3.93 -5.35
CA ILE A 142 -7.57 -4.21 -4.18
C ILE A 142 -8.94 -3.56 -4.38
N LYS A 143 -10.00 -4.34 -4.18
CA LYS A 143 -11.37 -3.84 -4.33
C LYS A 143 -11.89 -3.13 -3.07
N TYR A 144 -11.56 -3.65 -1.91
CA TYR A 144 -12.05 -3.12 -0.64
C TYR A 144 -10.88 -2.79 0.27
N PHE A 145 -10.77 -1.53 0.61
CA PHE A 145 -9.78 -0.99 1.50
C PHE A 145 -10.47 -0.22 2.62
N MET A 146 -10.05 -0.43 3.86
CA MET A 146 -10.60 0.20 5.05
C MET A 146 -9.46 0.74 5.90
N GLN A 147 -9.48 2.03 6.14
CA GLN A 147 -8.47 2.73 6.92
C GLN A 147 -8.89 2.83 8.38
N TRP A 148 -7.91 2.77 9.27
CA TRP A 148 -8.05 2.97 10.71
C TRP A 148 -6.95 3.87 11.28
N GLY A 149 -6.28 4.64 10.42
CA GLY A 149 -5.09 5.43 10.76
C GLY A 149 -5.38 6.69 11.57
N THR A 150 -6.66 7.11 11.66
CA THR A 150 -7.08 8.19 12.55
C THR A 150 -8.17 7.72 13.52
N PRO A 151 -8.34 8.38 14.68
CA PRO A 151 -9.45 8.09 15.60
C PRO A 151 -10.81 8.21 14.91
N GLU A 152 -10.97 9.18 14.01
CA GLU A 152 -12.18 9.43 13.24
C GLU A 152 -12.50 8.25 12.31
N ASP A 153 -11.52 7.77 11.55
CA ASP A 153 -11.67 6.61 10.66
C ASP A 153 -12.09 5.36 11.43
N LEU A 154 -11.43 5.11 12.58
CA LEU A 154 -11.75 3.98 13.44
C LEU A 154 -13.17 4.09 14.04
N HIS A 155 -13.56 5.30 14.45
CA HIS A 155 -14.90 5.56 14.96
C HIS A 155 -15.96 5.29 13.89
N GLU A 156 -15.79 5.82 12.67
CA GLU A 156 -16.70 5.62 11.54
C GLU A 156 -16.81 4.14 11.17
N TYR A 157 -15.67 3.45 11.03
CA TYR A 157 -15.66 2.01 10.78
C TYR A 157 -16.42 1.23 11.85
N THR A 158 -16.19 1.53 13.12
CA THR A 158 -16.83 0.85 14.25
C THR A 158 -18.34 1.11 14.26
N TYR A 159 -18.78 2.34 13.98
CA TYR A 159 -20.18 2.73 13.90
C TYR A 159 -20.91 1.92 12.82
N TRP A 160 -20.42 1.95 11.59
CA TRP A 160 -21.04 1.23 10.48
C TRP A 160 -20.98 -0.29 10.64
N SER A 161 -19.89 -0.82 11.16
CA SER A 161 -19.74 -2.25 11.47
C SER A 161 -20.84 -2.75 12.43
N ARG A 162 -21.15 -1.97 13.48
CA ARG A 162 -22.25 -2.29 14.42
C ARG A 162 -23.62 -2.27 13.73
N ILE A 163 -23.89 -1.26 12.91
CA ILE A 163 -25.16 -1.16 12.16
C ILE A 163 -25.32 -2.39 11.25
N PHE A 164 -24.36 -2.67 10.39
CA PHE A 164 -24.44 -3.80 9.46
C PHE A 164 -24.52 -5.14 10.18
N SER A 165 -23.77 -5.33 11.26
CA SER A 165 -23.86 -6.54 12.09
C SER A 165 -25.27 -6.75 12.68
N SER A 166 -25.90 -5.67 13.11
CA SER A 166 -27.28 -5.72 13.65
C SER A 166 -28.31 -6.10 12.57
N LEU A 167 -28.17 -5.55 11.36
CA LEU A 167 -29.03 -5.85 10.22
C LEU A 167 -28.90 -7.31 9.77
N VAL A 168 -27.69 -7.83 9.71
CA VAL A 168 -27.45 -9.25 9.37
C VAL A 168 -28.05 -10.18 10.40
N LYS A 169 -27.92 -9.88 11.69
CA LYS A 169 -28.54 -10.66 12.79
C LYS A 169 -30.07 -10.64 12.71
N LYS A 170 -30.69 -9.48 12.43
CA LYS A 170 -32.15 -9.38 12.22
C LYS A 170 -32.61 -10.24 11.04
N ARG A 171 -31.90 -10.22 9.91
CA ARG A 171 -32.23 -11.01 8.72
C ARG A 171 -32.16 -12.52 8.94
N LYS A 172 -31.26 -13.00 9.81
CA LYS A 172 -31.17 -14.43 10.19
C LYS A 172 -32.28 -14.89 11.13
N ARG A 173 -32.99 -13.98 11.82
CA ARG A 173 -34.12 -14.29 12.72
C ARG A 173 -35.46 -14.34 11.99
N ILE A 174 -35.51 -13.87 10.74
CA ILE A 174 -36.74 -13.80 9.92
C ILE A 174 -36.80 -14.99 8.92
N LYS A 175 -35.74 -15.79 8.85
CA LYS A 175 -35.69 -17.09 8.13
C LYS A 175 -35.81 -18.26 9.10
#